data_a6cae3f31bad2604fd4911ad4c9510c6
#
_entry.id   a6cae3f31bad2604fd4911ad4c9510c6
#
_cell.length_a   1.000
_cell.length_b   1.000
_cell.length_c   1.000
_cell.angle_alpha   90.00
_cell.angle_beta   90.00
_cell.angle_gamma   90.00
#
_symmetry.space_group_name_H-M   'P 1'
#
loop_
_entity.id
_entity.type
_entity.pdbx_description
1 polymer ?
#
loop_
_entity_poly.entity_id
_entity_poly.type
_entity_poly.pdbx_seq_one_letter_code
_entity_poly.pdbx_strand_id
1 'polypeptide(L)'
;MSKERFHFDDEEEVVIQTPKKKAEKKPTPKEMGIEPSKEPKKKIQTKYIVLGIVAVLVLAFGIYLYSALKDEGPVYGDRCEGLVTVQKSVLDDTMNEAKSKYSSIASIDIETACKQFKVDIVFNNGTSAKTAEEVSKEVVKILDSKGGQSAYEGSSYSELLNKHNGVKQYEVNFYLTGGNDTDYPIYGTKQAGKD
;
A
#
# COMPACT_ATOMS: atom_id res chain seq x y z
N MET A 1 -36.87 -26.82 18.93
CA MET A 1 -36.63 -26.05 17.69
C MET A 1 -35.41 -26.63 17.04
N SER A 2 -35.62 -27.43 15.99
CA SER A 2 -34.59 -28.21 15.32
C SER A 2 -33.81 -27.32 14.36
N LYS A 3 -32.46 -27.34 14.43
CA LYS A 3 -31.60 -26.71 13.45
C LYS A 3 -31.42 -27.63 12.26
N GLU A 4 -32.07 -27.32 11.17
CA GLU A 4 -31.83 -27.99 9.89
C GLU A 4 -30.47 -27.53 9.34
N ARG A 5 -29.57 -28.52 9.18
CA ARG A 5 -28.32 -28.38 8.45
C ARG A 5 -28.62 -28.59 6.98
N PHE A 6 -28.30 -27.63 6.14
CA PHE A 6 -28.25 -27.83 4.69
C PHE A 6 -27.12 -28.80 4.35
N HIS A 7 -27.47 -29.93 3.80
CA HIS A 7 -26.57 -30.86 3.12
C HIS A 7 -26.56 -30.48 1.64
N PHE A 8 -25.40 -30.23 1.08
CA PHE A 8 -25.16 -30.28 -0.34
C PHE A 8 -24.77 -31.71 -0.67
N ASP A 9 -25.70 -32.48 -1.17
CA ASP A 9 -25.45 -33.81 -1.73
C ASP A 9 -25.55 -33.71 -3.25
N ASP A 10 -24.59 -34.39 -3.86
CA ASP A 10 -24.59 -35.00 -5.17
C ASP A 10 -24.35 -34.12 -6.41
N GLU A 11 -23.06 -34.07 -6.74
CA GLU A 11 -22.58 -33.86 -8.10
C GLU A 11 -22.96 -35.10 -8.93
N GLU A 12 -24.03 -35.04 -9.72
CA GLU A 12 -24.26 -35.99 -10.80
C GLU A 12 -23.16 -35.82 -11.87
N GLU A 13 -22.26 -36.78 -11.91
CA GLU A 13 -21.25 -36.97 -12.94
C GLU A 13 -21.91 -37.25 -14.29
N VAL A 14 -22.16 -36.20 -15.08
CA VAL A 14 -22.66 -36.36 -16.45
C VAL A 14 -21.53 -36.90 -17.32
N VAL A 15 -21.53 -38.22 -17.48
CA VAL A 15 -20.67 -38.92 -18.44
C VAL A 15 -21.12 -38.56 -19.85
N ILE A 16 -20.50 -37.58 -20.45
CA ILE A 16 -20.63 -37.26 -21.87
C ILE A 16 -19.85 -38.30 -22.66
N GLN A 17 -20.56 -39.32 -23.15
CA GLN A 17 -20.03 -40.27 -24.14
C GLN A 17 -19.86 -39.52 -25.48
N THR A 18 -18.67 -39.13 -25.80
CA THR A 18 -18.32 -38.67 -27.15
C THR A 18 -18.34 -39.87 -28.11
N PRO A 19 -19.08 -39.81 -29.23
CA PRO A 19 -19.06 -40.89 -30.20
C PRO A 19 -17.68 -40.97 -30.84
N LYS A 20 -17.02 -42.12 -30.72
CA LYS A 20 -15.77 -42.45 -31.43
C LYS A 20 -16.03 -42.35 -32.94
N LYS A 21 -15.66 -41.22 -33.55
CA LYS A 21 -15.49 -41.14 -35.01
C LYS A 21 -14.40 -42.15 -35.39
N LYS A 22 -14.79 -43.18 -36.16
CA LYS A 22 -13.82 -44.02 -36.87
C LYS A 22 -12.85 -43.12 -37.64
N ALA A 23 -11.59 -43.20 -37.29
CA ALA A 23 -10.52 -42.52 -38.04
C ALA A 23 -10.46 -43.19 -39.41
N GLU A 24 -10.93 -42.48 -40.43
CA GLU A 24 -10.65 -42.78 -41.82
C GLU A 24 -9.11 -42.69 -42.02
N LYS A 25 -8.47 -43.81 -42.32
CA LYS A 25 -7.04 -43.86 -42.63
C LYS A 25 -6.83 -43.06 -43.90
N LYS A 26 -6.28 -41.86 -43.81
CA LYS A 26 -5.75 -41.13 -44.98
C LYS A 26 -4.66 -42.02 -45.61
N PRO A 27 -4.71 -42.24 -46.93
CA PRO A 27 -3.66 -42.98 -47.61
C PRO A 27 -2.28 -42.33 -47.38
N THR A 28 -1.28 -43.20 -47.10
CA THR A 28 0.10 -42.72 -46.90
C THR A 28 0.70 -42.24 -48.23
N PRO A 29 1.64 -41.27 -48.21
CA PRO A 29 2.27 -40.71 -49.43
C PRO A 29 2.87 -41.74 -50.34
N LYS A 30 3.16 -42.96 -49.90
CA LYS A 30 3.71 -44.08 -50.69
C LYS A 30 2.67 -44.68 -51.64
N GLU A 31 1.38 -44.59 -51.35
CA GLU A 31 0.31 -45.17 -52.19
C GLU A 31 -0.07 -44.23 -53.35
N MET A 32 0.34 -42.97 -53.34
CA MET A 32 0.04 -41.99 -54.40
C MET A 32 1.20 -41.75 -55.39
N GLY A 33 2.30 -42.55 -55.31
CA GLY A 33 3.40 -42.45 -56.24
C GLY A 33 4.14 -41.07 -56.21
N ILE A 34 3.95 -40.28 -55.15
CA ILE A 34 4.64 -39.02 -55.00
C ILE A 34 5.95 -39.28 -54.24
N GLU A 35 7.06 -39.23 -54.95
CA GLU A 35 8.36 -39.24 -54.31
C GLU A 35 8.49 -38.05 -53.34
N PRO A 36 8.91 -38.28 -52.09
CA PRO A 36 9.10 -37.18 -51.17
C PRO A 36 10.24 -36.29 -51.64
N SER A 37 9.88 -35.10 -52.08
CA SER A 37 10.86 -34.05 -52.34
C SER A 37 11.75 -33.87 -51.10
N LYS A 38 13.01 -34.23 -51.24
CA LYS A 38 14.02 -34.01 -50.21
C LYS A 38 14.33 -32.50 -50.19
N GLU A 39 13.50 -31.75 -49.51
CA GLU A 39 13.89 -30.38 -49.15
C GLU A 39 15.17 -30.41 -48.32
N PRO A 40 16.19 -29.65 -48.68
CA PRO A 40 17.42 -29.59 -47.91
C PRO A 40 17.12 -29.05 -46.55
N LYS A 41 17.07 -29.90 -45.54
CA LYS A 41 16.96 -29.46 -44.14
C LYS A 41 18.18 -28.56 -43.85
N LYS A 42 17.95 -27.22 -43.84
CA LYS A 42 18.97 -26.28 -43.41
C LYS A 42 19.42 -26.70 -42.00
N LYS A 43 20.67 -27.19 -41.90
CA LYS A 43 21.29 -27.50 -40.62
C LYS A 43 21.42 -26.19 -39.86
N ILE A 44 20.47 -25.93 -38.96
CA ILE A 44 20.58 -24.81 -38.01
C ILE A 44 21.85 -25.10 -37.18
N GLN A 45 22.83 -24.21 -37.30
CA GLN A 45 24.09 -24.41 -36.58
C GLN A 45 23.79 -24.33 -35.09
N THR A 46 24.26 -25.30 -34.34
CA THR A 46 24.02 -25.43 -32.87
C THR A 46 24.28 -24.12 -32.12
N LYS A 47 25.23 -23.31 -32.64
CA LYS A 47 25.52 -21.97 -32.07
C LYS A 47 24.34 -21.03 -32.03
N TYR A 48 23.44 -21.07 -33.04
CA TYR A 48 22.23 -20.19 -33.04
C TYR A 48 21.16 -20.71 -32.11
N ILE A 49 21.10 -22.02 -31.86
CA ILE A 49 20.20 -22.61 -30.88
C ILE A 49 20.65 -22.18 -29.49
N VAL A 50 21.93 -22.28 -29.18
CA VAL A 50 22.50 -21.86 -27.89
C VAL A 50 22.28 -20.35 -27.69
N LEU A 51 22.53 -19.53 -28.71
CA LEU A 51 22.32 -18.09 -28.65
C LEU A 51 20.85 -17.75 -28.36
N GLY A 52 19.91 -18.45 -29.00
CA GLY A 52 18.46 -18.29 -28.74
C GLY A 52 18.06 -18.63 -27.32
N ILE A 53 18.60 -19.73 -26.76
CA ILE A 53 18.33 -20.12 -25.37
C ILE A 53 18.87 -19.06 -24.40
N VAL A 54 20.08 -18.55 -24.62
CA VAL A 54 20.67 -17.51 -23.77
C VAL A 54 19.83 -16.23 -23.86
N ALA A 55 19.37 -15.82 -25.04
CA ALA A 55 18.52 -14.65 -25.19
C ALA A 55 17.19 -14.77 -24.41
N VAL A 56 16.55 -15.95 -24.48
CA VAL A 56 15.32 -16.21 -23.72
C VAL A 56 15.57 -16.17 -22.21
N LEU A 57 16.68 -16.73 -21.72
CA LEU A 57 17.03 -16.68 -20.30
C LEU A 57 17.29 -15.25 -19.82
N VAL A 58 17.98 -14.44 -20.62
CA VAL A 58 18.23 -13.02 -20.28
C VAL A 58 16.92 -12.24 -20.22
N LEU A 59 15.98 -12.46 -21.17
CA LEU A 59 14.67 -11.82 -21.15
C LEU A 59 13.84 -12.27 -19.95
N ALA A 60 13.81 -13.57 -19.64
CA ALA A 60 13.09 -14.09 -18.47
C ALA A 60 13.65 -13.52 -17.17
N PHE A 61 14.99 -13.43 -17.06
CA PHE A 61 15.66 -12.84 -15.91
C PHE A 61 15.39 -11.32 -15.80
N GLY A 62 15.37 -10.61 -16.92
CA GLY A 62 14.99 -9.19 -16.96
C GLY A 62 13.56 -8.94 -16.48
N ILE A 63 12.59 -9.77 -16.93
CA ILE A 63 11.20 -9.71 -16.48
C ILE A 63 11.11 -10.03 -14.97
N TYR A 64 11.84 -11.05 -14.51
CA TYR A 64 11.91 -11.40 -13.10
C TYR A 64 12.46 -10.24 -12.24
N LEU A 65 13.59 -9.65 -12.66
CA LEU A 65 14.15 -8.48 -11.96
C LEU A 65 13.18 -7.28 -11.98
N TYR A 66 12.56 -7.02 -13.12
CA TYR A 66 11.58 -5.94 -13.22
C TYR A 66 10.38 -6.15 -12.29
N SER A 67 9.88 -7.38 -12.16
CA SER A 67 8.80 -7.70 -11.23
C SER A 67 9.23 -7.70 -9.76
N ALA A 68 10.48 -8.11 -9.48
CA ALA A 68 11.06 -8.11 -8.13
C ALA A 68 11.47 -6.71 -7.66
N LEU A 69 11.82 -5.82 -8.60
CA LEU A 69 12.18 -4.42 -8.34
C LEU A 69 10.98 -3.46 -8.46
N LYS A 70 9.82 -3.94 -8.90
CA LYS A 70 8.59 -3.22 -8.62
C LYS A 70 8.45 -3.19 -7.11
N ASP A 71 8.87 -2.07 -6.53
CA ASP A 71 8.56 -1.75 -5.16
C ASP A 71 7.04 -1.80 -4.98
N GLU A 72 6.54 -2.97 -4.64
CA GLU A 72 5.37 -3.03 -3.79
C GLU A 72 5.85 -2.33 -2.53
N GLY A 73 5.48 -1.07 -2.38
CA GLY A 73 5.80 -0.28 -1.20
C GLY A 73 5.53 -1.13 0.04
N PRO A 74 6.13 -0.83 1.18
CA PRO A 74 6.09 -1.69 2.34
C PRO A 74 4.67 -2.18 2.58
N VAL A 75 4.45 -3.49 2.45
CA VAL A 75 3.15 -4.13 2.69
C VAL A 75 2.90 -4.03 4.19
N TYR A 76 2.26 -2.93 4.60
CA TYR A 76 1.88 -2.73 6.01
C TYR A 76 0.74 -3.66 6.44
N GLY A 77 0.39 -4.63 5.60
CA GLY A 77 -0.75 -5.52 5.81
C GLY A 77 -2.06 -4.72 5.94
N ASP A 78 -3.09 -5.34 6.49
CA ASP A 78 -4.43 -4.74 6.68
C ASP A 78 -4.47 -3.62 7.73
N ARG A 79 -3.33 -3.26 8.32
CA ARG A 79 -3.26 -2.25 9.40
C ARG A 79 -3.66 -0.85 8.95
N CYS A 80 -3.49 -0.55 7.68
CA CYS A 80 -3.81 0.77 7.10
C CYS A 80 -5.17 0.80 6.42
N GLU A 81 -5.93 -0.31 6.43
CA GLU A 81 -7.28 -0.35 5.88
C GLU A 81 -8.29 0.36 6.78
N GLY A 82 -9.31 0.95 6.14
CA GLY A 82 -10.39 1.65 6.84
C GLY A 82 -10.00 2.99 7.43
N LEU A 83 -8.85 3.55 7.05
CA LEU A 83 -8.44 4.88 7.46
C LEU A 83 -9.11 5.96 6.59
N VAL A 84 -9.47 7.06 7.21
CA VAL A 84 -9.85 8.30 6.52
C VAL A 84 -8.64 8.81 5.73
N THR A 85 -8.82 9.03 4.45
CA THR A 85 -7.73 9.53 3.60
C THR A 85 -7.47 11.00 3.87
N VAL A 86 -6.25 11.33 4.28
CA VAL A 86 -5.80 12.72 4.45
C VAL A 86 -4.96 13.14 3.26
N GLN A 87 -5.38 14.20 2.58
CA GLN A 87 -4.66 14.74 1.44
C GLN A 87 -3.40 15.50 1.91
N LYS A 88 -2.35 15.47 1.10
CA LYS A 88 -1.14 16.22 1.39
C LYS A 88 -1.38 17.72 1.58
N SER A 89 -2.32 18.30 0.85
CA SER A 89 -2.71 19.70 1.00
C SER A 89 -3.19 20.04 2.42
N VAL A 90 -3.88 19.11 3.11
CA VAL A 90 -4.31 19.30 4.51
C VAL A 90 -3.10 19.43 5.44
N LEU A 91 -2.05 18.63 5.20
CA LEU A 91 -0.80 18.70 5.99
C LEU A 91 -0.08 20.02 5.72
N ASP A 92 0.06 20.41 4.44
CA ASP A 92 0.70 21.65 4.03
C ASP A 92 -0.05 22.88 4.59
N ASP A 93 -1.37 22.90 4.53
CA ASP A 93 -2.20 23.95 5.09
C ASP A 93 -2.13 24.02 6.62
N THR A 94 -2.03 22.87 7.28
CA THR A 94 -1.82 22.80 8.74
C THR A 94 -0.48 23.42 9.13
N MET A 95 0.60 23.03 8.43
CA MET A 95 1.93 23.57 8.69
C MET A 95 2.02 25.09 8.46
N ASN A 96 1.38 25.57 7.40
CA ASN A 96 1.35 27.01 7.07
C ASN A 96 0.56 27.80 8.11
N GLU A 97 -0.61 27.30 8.53
CA GLU A 97 -1.40 27.95 9.57
C GLU A 97 -0.70 27.95 10.92
N ALA A 98 -0.10 26.82 11.32
CA ALA A 98 0.67 26.70 12.55
C ALA A 98 1.82 27.73 12.60
N LYS A 99 2.61 27.84 11.52
CA LYS A 99 3.68 28.85 11.43
C LYS A 99 3.18 30.28 11.48
N SER A 100 2.04 30.54 10.85
CA SER A 100 1.44 31.89 10.85
C SER A 100 0.90 32.28 12.22
N LYS A 101 0.31 31.32 12.94
CA LYS A 101 -0.34 31.55 14.24
C LYS A 101 0.64 31.57 15.40
N TYR A 102 1.69 30.79 15.34
CA TYR A 102 2.66 30.61 16.44
C TYR A 102 4.05 31.04 16.00
N SER A 103 4.43 32.28 16.34
CA SER A 103 5.76 32.83 16.05
C SER A 103 6.89 32.10 16.78
N SER A 104 6.59 31.27 17.77
CA SER A 104 7.57 30.41 18.45
C SER A 104 8.05 29.23 17.59
N ILE A 105 7.35 28.88 16.51
CA ILE A 105 7.73 27.80 15.59
C ILE A 105 8.76 28.31 14.59
N ALA A 106 9.96 27.75 14.61
CA ALA A 106 10.99 28.00 13.60
C ALA A 106 10.72 27.17 12.32
N SER A 107 10.45 25.86 12.49
CA SER A 107 10.04 24.99 11.42
C SER A 107 9.08 23.90 11.93
N ILE A 108 8.25 23.40 11.04
CA ILE A 108 7.34 22.29 11.31
C ILE A 108 7.28 21.39 10.07
N ASP A 109 7.29 20.11 10.29
CA ASP A 109 7.06 19.07 9.29
C ASP A 109 6.02 18.08 9.79
N ILE A 110 5.11 17.64 8.90
CA ILE A 110 4.06 16.68 9.22
C ILE A 110 4.04 15.60 8.14
N GLU A 111 4.34 14.38 8.53
CA GLU A 111 4.30 13.21 7.67
C GLU A 111 3.21 12.24 8.11
N THR A 112 2.60 11.54 7.14
CA THR A 112 1.65 10.46 7.40
C THR A 112 2.31 9.11 7.13
N ALA A 113 2.31 8.24 8.12
CA ALA A 113 2.82 6.88 8.00
C ALA A 113 1.79 5.89 8.56
N CYS A 114 0.98 5.29 7.67
CA CYS A 114 -0.12 4.40 8.04
C CYS A 114 -1.05 5.07 9.07
N LYS A 115 -1.17 4.52 10.28
CA LYS A 115 -2.02 5.03 11.37
C LYS A 115 -1.39 6.15 12.20
N GLN A 116 -0.34 6.77 11.73
CA GLN A 116 0.41 7.75 12.50
C GLN A 116 0.64 9.03 11.70
N PHE A 117 0.42 10.17 12.36
CA PHE A 117 1.03 11.43 11.96
C PHE A 117 2.31 11.62 12.76
N LYS A 118 3.41 11.85 12.07
CA LYS A 118 4.65 12.29 12.67
C LYS A 118 4.71 13.79 12.56
N VAL A 119 4.85 14.48 13.68
CA VAL A 119 4.85 15.95 13.76
C VAL A 119 6.18 16.38 14.38
N ASP A 120 7.06 16.87 13.55
CA ASP A 120 8.38 17.37 13.94
C ASP A 120 8.33 18.91 14.01
N ILE A 121 8.52 19.47 15.18
CA ILE A 121 8.50 20.94 15.39
C ILE A 121 9.85 21.39 15.96
N VAL A 122 10.45 22.35 15.29
CA VAL A 122 11.61 23.09 15.80
C VAL A 122 11.14 24.43 16.33
N PHE A 123 11.39 24.71 17.60
CA PHE A 123 11.02 25.96 18.23
C PHE A 123 12.18 26.97 18.23
N ASN A 124 11.83 28.24 18.22
CA ASN A 124 12.79 29.32 18.36
C ASN A 124 13.45 29.33 19.76
N ASN A 125 14.66 29.86 19.84
CA ASN A 125 15.35 30.04 21.11
C ASN A 125 14.51 30.85 22.09
N GLY A 126 14.50 30.43 23.37
CA GLY A 126 13.72 31.04 24.43
C GLY A 126 12.31 30.50 24.57
N THR A 127 11.90 29.54 23.73
CA THR A 127 10.61 28.85 23.91
C THR A 127 10.76 27.81 25.02
N SER A 128 9.94 27.89 26.06
CA SER A 128 9.93 26.91 27.16
C SER A 128 9.29 25.61 26.72
N ALA A 129 9.70 24.47 27.34
CA ALA A 129 9.11 23.15 27.13
C ALA A 129 7.58 23.18 27.25
N LYS A 130 7.06 23.85 28.28
CA LYS A 130 5.61 23.98 28.51
C LYS A 130 4.91 24.69 27.35
N THR A 131 5.46 25.80 26.86
CA THR A 131 4.92 26.52 25.71
C THR A 131 4.93 25.65 24.46
N ALA A 132 6.02 24.88 24.24
CA ALA A 132 6.12 23.97 23.11
C ALA A 132 5.07 22.87 23.15
N GLU A 133 4.80 22.28 24.31
CA GLU A 133 3.72 21.30 24.49
C GLU A 133 2.33 21.90 24.24
N GLU A 134 2.06 23.11 24.72
CA GLU A 134 0.78 23.80 24.49
C GLU A 134 0.56 24.09 23.00
N VAL A 135 1.60 24.61 22.33
CA VAL A 135 1.56 24.88 20.89
C VAL A 135 1.38 23.59 20.08
N SER A 136 2.05 22.50 20.43
CA SER A 136 1.87 21.23 19.72
C SER A 136 0.47 20.65 19.85
N LYS A 137 -0.20 20.79 20.99
CA LYS A 137 -1.61 20.43 21.16
C LYS A 137 -2.53 21.26 20.25
N GLU A 138 -2.25 22.53 20.11
CA GLU A 138 -3.03 23.41 19.21
C GLU A 138 -2.76 23.06 17.72
N VAL A 139 -1.56 22.67 17.37
CA VAL A 139 -1.24 22.16 16.01
C VAL A 139 -2.06 20.91 15.69
N VAL A 140 -2.23 20.00 16.65
CA VAL A 140 -3.11 18.82 16.46
C VAL A 140 -4.55 19.22 16.23
N LYS A 141 -5.06 20.22 16.95
CA LYS A 141 -6.43 20.70 16.74
C LYS A 141 -6.61 21.32 15.36
N ILE A 142 -5.60 22.04 14.86
CA ILE A 142 -5.61 22.57 13.49
C ILE A 142 -5.63 21.42 12.49
N LEU A 143 -4.77 20.41 12.65
CA LEU A 143 -4.73 19.23 11.79
C LEU A 143 -6.08 18.50 11.79
N ASP A 144 -6.64 18.26 12.96
CA ASP A 144 -7.92 17.59 13.14
C ASP A 144 -9.07 18.37 12.50
N SER A 145 -9.10 19.68 12.67
CA SER A 145 -10.16 20.54 12.09
C SER A 145 -10.11 20.61 10.57
N LYS A 146 -8.93 20.45 9.96
CA LYS A 146 -8.74 20.46 8.50
C LYS A 146 -8.95 19.08 7.86
N GLY A 147 -8.52 18.04 8.55
CA GLY A 147 -8.54 16.66 8.04
C GLY A 147 -9.75 15.86 8.45
N GLY A 148 -10.36 16.17 9.57
CA GLY A 148 -11.57 15.52 10.08
C GLY A 148 -12.82 15.97 9.33
N GLN A 149 -13.73 15.03 9.08
CA GLN A 149 -14.99 15.31 8.37
C GLN A 149 -16.17 15.42 9.34
N SER A 150 -16.14 14.68 10.43
CA SER A 150 -17.24 14.58 11.39
C SER A 150 -16.73 14.69 12.82
N ALA A 151 -17.43 15.46 13.65
CA ALA A 151 -17.18 15.51 15.08
C ALA A 151 -17.43 14.10 15.69
N TYR A 152 -16.58 13.70 16.61
CA TYR A 152 -16.76 12.45 17.34
C TYR A 152 -17.45 12.72 18.68
N GLU A 153 -18.57 12.03 18.93
CA GLU A 153 -19.38 12.25 20.12
C GLU A 153 -18.57 11.98 21.40
N GLY A 154 -18.60 12.94 22.31
CA GLY A 154 -17.91 12.86 23.60
C GLY A 154 -16.41 13.13 23.54
N SER A 155 -15.87 13.63 22.42
CA SER A 155 -14.46 14.03 22.27
C SER A 155 -14.32 15.45 21.77
N SER A 156 -13.19 16.08 22.11
CA SER A 156 -12.80 17.39 21.55
C SER A 156 -12.18 17.28 20.16
N TYR A 157 -11.97 16.06 19.67
CA TYR A 157 -11.41 15.75 18.36
C TYR A 157 -12.43 15.07 17.45
N SER A 158 -12.19 15.18 16.14
CA SER A 158 -13.01 14.53 15.11
C SER A 158 -12.76 13.01 15.05
N GLU A 159 -13.49 12.36 14.15
CA GLU A 159 -13.25 10.95 13.82
C GLU A 159 -11.81 10.66 13.39
N LEU A 160 -11.11 11.64 12.76
CA LEU A 160 -9.74 11.50 12.28
C LEU A 160 -8.76 11.05 13.38
N LEU A 161 -8.92 11.57 14.58
CA LEU A 161 -8.08 11.21 15.74
C LEU A 161 -8.81 10.29 16.74
N ASN A 162 -9.93 9.71 16.34
CA ASN A 162 -10.74 8.79 17.15
C ASN A 162 -10.98 7.46 16.42
N LYS A 163 -12.23 7.24 16.03
CA LYS A 163 -12.68 6.06 15.29
C LYS A 163 -13.58 6.49 14.15
N HIS A 164 -13.42 5.84 13.00
CA HIS A 164 -14.32 5.95 11.88
C HIS A 164 -14.81 4.53 11.52
N ASN A 165 -16.14 4.33 11.46
CA ASN A 165 -16.74 3.01 11.17
C ASN A 165 -16.18 1.86 12.05
N GLY A 166 -15.94 2.14 13.34
CA GLY A 166 -15.40 1.15 14.29
C GLY A 166 -13.88 0.96 14.23
N VAL A 167 -13.19 1.50 13.22
CA VAL A 167 -11.74 1.40 13.03
C VAL A 167 -11.06 2.59 13.73
N LYS A 168 -10.08 2.30 14.60
CA LYS A 168 -9.21 3.34 15.17
C LYS A 168 -8.43 4.01 14.06
N GLN A 169 -8.46 5.34 14.06
CA GLN A 169 -7.80 6.17 13.08
C GLN A 169 -6.38 6.54 13.50
N TYR A 170 -5.98 7.78 13.30
CA TYR A 170 -4.60 8.19 13.45
C TYR A 170 -4.21 8.52 14.90
N GLU A 171 -2.98 8.16 15.22
CA GLU A 171 -2.25 8.65 16.40
C GLU A 171 -1.29 9.75 15.94
N VAL A 172 -0.98 10.71 16.82
CA VAL A 172 -0.02 11.76 16.52
C VAL A 172 1.20 11.58 17.40
N ASN A 173 2.37 11.44 16.80
CA ASN A 173 3.64 11.38 17.49
C ASN A 173 4.41 12.67 17.26
N PHE A 174 4.84 13.28 18.35
CA PHE A 174 5.58 14.55 18.34
C PHE A 174 7.04 14.34 18.59
N TYR A 175 7.84 15.08 17.87
CA TYR A 175 9.24 15.31 18.16
C TYR A 175 9.51 16.81 18.18
N LEU A 176 9.70 17.37 19.38
CA LEU A 176 9.86 18.78 19.60
C LEU A 176 11.32 19.07 19.92
N THR A 177 11.91 19.98 19.18
CA THR A 177 13.31 20.37 19.32
C THR A 177 13.47 21.89 19.32
N GLY A 178 14.69 22.37 19.60
CA GLY A 178 14.99 23.78 19.65
C GLY A 178 14.77 24.36 21.04
N GLY A 179 14.71 25.69 21.10
CA GLY A 179 14.70 26.36 22.40
C GLY A 179 16.07 26.30 23.11
N ASN A 180 16.18 27.01 24.22
CA ASN A 180 17.39 26.99 25.07
C ASN A 180 17.16 26.24 26.39
N ASP A 181 16.02 25.53 26.48
CA ASP A 181 15.67 24.77 27.65
C ASP A 181 16.38 23.40 27.63
N THR A 182 16.85 22.94 28.79
CA THR A 182 17.49 21.64 28.94
C THR A 182 16.52 20.48 28.78
N ASP A 183 15.21 20.76 28.78
CA ASP A 183 14.16 19.76 28.63
C ASP A 183 13.94 19.28 27.20
N TYR A 184 14.60 19.88 26.22
CA TYR A 184 14.57 19.39 24.83
C TYR A 184 15.61 18.30 24.58
N PRO A 185 15.33 17.31 23.71
CA PRO A 185 14.11 17.14 22.90
C PRO A 185 12.94 16.56 23.71
N ILE A 186 11.72 16.98 23.34
CA ILE A 186 10.49 16.47 23.95
C ILE A 186 9.80 15.51 22.99
N TYR A 187 9.35 14.37 23.52
CA TYR A 187 8.57 13.38 22.79
C TYR A 187 7.16 13.31 23.38
N GLY A 188 6.17 13.31 22.53
CA GLY A 188 4.77 13.22 22.93
C GLY A 188 3.96 12.34 22.00
N THR A 189 2.86 11.80 22.49
CA THR A 189 1.93 11.01 21.66
C THR A 189 0.49 11.34 22.06
N LYS A 190 -0.33 11.67 21.06
CA LYS A 190 -1.80 11.71 21.14
C LYS A 190 -2.34 10.40 20.59
N GLN A 191 -2.86 9.55 21.44
CA GLN A 191 -3.41 8.25 21.04
C GLN A 191 -4.81 8.43 20.40
N ALA A 192 -5.11 7.62 19.39
CA ALA A 192 -6.44 7.57 18.79
C ALA A 192 -7.51 7.19 19.81
N GLY A 193 -8.57 8.03 19.92
CA GLY A 193 -9.69 7.82 20.83
C GLY A 193 -9.42 8.16 22.30
N LYS A 194 -8.38 8.94 22.58
CA LYS A 194 -8.16 9.58 23.89
C LYS A 194 -8.06 11.09 23.70
N ASP A 195 -8.67 11.84 24.60
CA ASP A 195 -8.55 13.31 24.65
C ASP A 195 -7.29 13.75 25.35
#